data_18e051f6c423ce4f3c1be01c6e95b43b
#
_entry.id   18e051f6c423ce4f3c1be01c6e95b43b
#
_cell.length_a   1.000
_cell.length_b   1.000
_cell.length_c   1.000
_cell.angle_alpha   90.00
_cell.angle_beta   90.00
_cell.angle_gamma   90.00
#
_symmetry.space_group_name_H-M   'P 1'
#
loop_
_entity.id
_entity.type
_entity.pdbx_description
1 polymer ?
#
loop_
_entity_poly.entity_id
_entity_poly.type
_entity_poly.pdbx_seq_one_letter_code
_entity_poly.pdbx_strand_id
1 'polypeptide(L)'
;DIYRGILCNNQSFQLGKQAQVEYRFDCPEYAELKEKYHLNEIAGNGTELEHSVRLLKYLAPKLTHSAWYDNSVPCNGLALLEYSLEQPEHGINCLNKSKILEECCLALGIYARRVRMLPYSPFDSDCHVVTEIFDRTLGKWCMLDPTTNGYLVDETGSVLSLLEARERM
;
A
#
# COMPACT_ATOMS: atom_id res chain seq x y z
N ASP A 1 -10.60 -24.41 -2.70
CA ASP A 1 -11.50 -24.52 -1.54
C ASP A 1 -10.84 -25.13 -0.30
N ILE A 2 -9.92 -26.11 -0.41
CA ILE A 2 -9.19 -26.68 0.73
C ILE A 2 -8.35 -25.60 1.44
N TYR A 3 -7.59 -24.80 0.69
CA TYR A 3 -6.74 -23.73 1.24
C TYR A 3 -7.55 -22.64 1.93
N ARG A 4 -8.72 -22.28 1.38
CA ARG A 4 -9.64 -21.35 2.03
C ARG A 4 -10.13 -21.91 3.36
N GLY A 5 -10.50 -23.20 3.40
CA GLY A 5 -10.91 -23.85 4.64
C GLY A 5 -9.82 -23.85 5.71
N ILE A 6 -8.56 -24.07 5.32
CA ILE A 6 -7.41 -24.01 6.24
C ILE A 6 -7.20 -22.59 6.77
N LEU A 7 -7.29 -21.57 5.92
CA LEU A 7 -7.16 -20.17 6.33
C LEU A 7 -8.27 -19.75 7.29
N CYS A 8 -9.52 -20.16 7.02
CA CYS A 8 -10.66 -19.88 7.90
C CYS A 8 -10.54 -20.55 9.27
N ASN A 9 -9.86 -21.71 9.34
CA ASN A 9 -9.63 -22.43 10.60
C ASN A 9 -8.37 -21.97 11.36
N ASN A 10 -7.52 -21.14 10.76
CA ASN A 10 -6.29 -20.61 11.37
C ASN A 10 -6.37 -19.10 11.55
N GLN A 11 -7.37 -18.65 12.29
CA GLN A 11 -7.60 -17.22 12.56
C GLN A 11 -6.83 -16.68 13.77
N SER A 12 -6.23 -17.56 14.57
CA SER A 12 -5.44 -17.13 15.73
C SER A 12 -3.97 -16.91 15.35
N PHE A 13 -3.44 -15.74 15.70
CA PHE A 13 -2.02 -15.43 15.62
C PHE A 13 -1.38 -15.69 16.98
N GLN A 14 -0.27 -16.45 17.00
CA GLN A 14 0.55 -16.51 18.20
C GLN A 14 1.24 -15.16 18.40
N LEU A 15 1.09 -14.58 19.57
CA LEU A 15 1.87 -13.42 20.00
C LEU A 15 3.33 -13.86 20.13
N GLY A 16 4.11 -13.56 19.11
CA GLY A 16 5.54 -13.76 19.11
C GLY A 16 6.28 -12.54 19.67
N LYS A 17 7.60 -12.58 19.58
CA LYS A 17 8.44 -11.42 19.91
C LYS A 17 8.18 -10.32 18.89
N GLN A 18 7.60 -9.22 19.34
CA GLN A 18 7.32 -8.07 18.45
C GLN A 18 8.64 -7.42 18.05
N ALA A 19 8.80 -7.19 16.73
CA ALA A 19 9.85 -6.33 16.22
C ALA A 19 9.51 -4.85 16.51
N GLN A 20 10.50 -4.08 16.95
CA GLN A 20 10.35 -2.64 17.01
C GLN A 20 10.50 -2.08 15.60
N VAL A 21 9.50 -1.33 15.16
CA VAL A 21 9.50 -0.63 13.86
C VAL A 21 9.65 0.86 14.13
N GLU A 22 10.70 1.44 13.59
CA GLU A 22 10.93 2.88 13.62
C GLU A 22 10.52 3.50 12.29
N TYR A 23 9.66 4.50 12.34
CA TYR A 23 9.28 5.27 11.16
C TYR A 23 10.12 6.54 11.04
N ARG A 24 10.63 6.80 9.85
CA ARG A 24 11.33 8.03 9.51
C ARG A 24 10.52 8.82 8.49
N PHE A 25 10.36 10.10 8.74
CA PHE A 25 9.61 11.03 7.88
C PHE A 25 10.49 12.14 7.28
N ASP A 26 11.77 12.14 7.62
CA ASP A 26 12.77 13.17 7.28
C ASP A 26 13.73 12.74 6.16
N CYS A 27 13.36 11.73 5.39
CA CYS A 27 14.15 11.30 4.24
C CYS A 27 14.16 12.40 3.15
N PRO A 28 15.32 12.72 2.54
CA PRO A 28 15.40 13.73 1.49
C PRO A 28 14.46 13.46 0.31
N GLU A 29 14.33 12.20 -0.08
CA GLU A 29 13.45 11.76 -1.17
C GLU A 29 11.97 12.07 -0.88
N TYR A 30 11.56 12.09 0.39
CA TYR A 30 10.18 12.42 0.76
C TYR A 30 9.89 13.91 0.59
N ALA A 31 10.88 14.77 0.89
CA ALA A 31 10.75 16.20 0.65
C ALA A 31 10.62 16.48 -0.86
N GLU A 32 11.44 15.82 -1.67
CA GLU A 32 11.40 15.93 -3.13
C GLU A 32 10.08 15.39 -3.72
N LEU A 33 9.62 14.21 -3.30
CA LEU A 33 8.32 13.66 -3.68
C LEU A 33 7.19 14.65 -3.38
N LYS A 34 7.17 15.19 -2.18
CA LYS A 34 6.12 16.10 -1.72
C LYS A 34 6.07 17.38 -2.54
N GLU A 35 7.23 17.97 -2.84
CA GLU A 35 7.33 19.22 -3.59
C GLU A 35 7.05 19.00 -5.07
N LYS A 36 7.77 18.07 -5.71
CA LYS A 36 7.71 17.81 -7.15
C LYS A 36 6.32 17.42 -7.63
N TYR A 37 5.62 16.61 -6.83
CA TYR A 37 4.28 16.10 -7.18
C TYR A 37 3.14 16.80 -6.46
N HIS A 38 3.42 17.88 -5.74
CA HIS A 38 2.40 18.68 -5.03
C HIS A 38 1.50 17.84 -4.12
N LEU A 39 2.09 16.88 -3.37
CA LEU A 39 1.31 15.90 -2.60
C LEU A 39 0.37 16.55 -1.58
N ASN A 40 0.73 17.69 -1.00
CA ASN A 40 -0.14 18.42 -0.08
C ASN A 40 -1.42 18.92 -0.76
N GLU A 41 -1.33 19.38 -2.00
CA GLU A 41 -2.48 19.88 -2.76
C GLU A 41 -3.41 18.73 -3.15
N ILE A 42 -2.83 17.58 -3.56
CA ILE A 42 -3.59 16.37 -3.89
C ILE A 42 -4.29 15.80 -2.65
N ALA A 43 -3.57 15.72 -1.53
CA ALA A 43 -4.10 15.22 -0.27
C ALA A 43 -5.21 16.14 0.28
N GLY A 44 -5.06 17.46 0.14
CA GLY A 44 -6.04 18.45 0.62
C GLY A 44 -6.22 18.44 2.13
N ASN A 45 -7.39 18.79 2.62
CA ASN A 45 -7.75 18.74 4.02
C ASN A 45 -8.50 17.44 4.36
N GLY A 46 -8.31 16.93 5.59
CA GLY A 46 -9.03 15.74 6.06
C GLY A 46 -8.21 14.85 6.99
N THR A 47 -8.70 13.63 7.20
CA THR A 47 -8.02 12.59 7.97
C THR A 47 -6.89 11.94 7.15
N GLU A 48 -6.05 11.14 7.80
CA GLU A 48 -4.99 10.38 7.12
C GLU A 48 -5.56 9.44 6.04
N LEU A 49 -6.73 8.83 6.31
CA LEU A 49 -7.42 7.98 5.34
C LEU A 49 -7.88 8.79 4.12
N GLU A 50 -8.52 9.93 4.31
CA GLU A 50 -9.00 10.79 3.23
C GLU A 50 -7.85 11.28 2.35
N HIS A 51 -6.73 11.71 2.96
CA HIS A 51 -5.50 12.08 2.25
C HIS A 51 -4.99 10.92 1.39
N SER A 52 -4.86 9.74 2.00
CA SER A 52 -4.31 8.55 1.33
C SER A 52 -5.22 8.02 0.22
N VAL A 53 -6.54 8.11 0.37
CA VAL A 53 -7.50 7.76 -0.68
C VAL A 53 -7.38 8.72 -1.86
N ARG A 54 -7.20 10.03 -1.64
CA ARG A 54 -6.99 10.97 -2.74
C ARG A 54 -5.66 10.72 -3.45
N LEU A 55 -4.59 10.42 -2.71
CA LEU A 55 -3.32 9.99 -3.30
C LEU A 55 -3.49 8.71 -4.13
N LEU A 56 -4.17 7.69 -3.59
CA LEU A 56 -4.48 6.46 -4.30
C LEU A 56 -5.18 6.76 -5.63
N LYS A 57 -6.28 7.53 -5.58
CA LYS A 57 -7.09 7.87 -6.76
C LYS A 57 -6.34 8.71 -7.79
N TYR A 58 -5.38 9.51 -7.35
CA TYR A 58 -4.52 10.29 -8.23
C TYR A 58 -3.41 9.46 -8.88
N LEU A 59 -2.75 8.59 -8.10
CA LEU A 59 -1.59 7.83 -8.53
C LEU A 59 -1.97 6.59 -9.35
N ALA A 60 -2.87 5.77 -8.85
CA ALA A 60 -3.15 4.45 -9.41
C ALA A 60 -3.50 4.45 -10.91
N PRO A 61 -4.29 5.41 -11.43
CA PRO A 61 -4.58 5.47 -12.87
C PRO A 61 -3.38 5.80 -13.75
N LYS A 62 -2.32 6.37 -13.18
CA LYS A 62 -1.09 6.75 -13.89
C LYS A 62 -0.04 5.64 -13.91
N LEU A 63 -0.23 4.61 -13.08
CA LEU A 63 0.73 3.53 -12.89
C LEU A 63 0.27 2.30 -13.66
N THR A 64 0.82 2.07 -14.84
CA THR A 64 0.59 0.84 -15.60
C THR A 64 1.08 -0.38 -14.79
N HIS A 65 0.34 -1.49 -14.82
CA HIS A 65 0.73 -2.71 -14.14
C HIS A 65 1.48 -3.67 -15.06
N SER A 66 2.62 -4.17 -14.58
CA SER A 66 3.35 -5.26 -15.21
C SER A 66 3.93 -6.18 -14.14
N ALA A 67 3.55 -7.47 -14.17
CA ALA A 67 4.15 -8.48 -13.30
C ALA A 67 5.63 -8.77 -13.67
N TRP A 68 6.04 -8.38 -14.86
CA TRP A 68 7.35 -8.66 -15.47
C TRP A 68 8.32 -7.47 -15.39
N TYR A 69 8.07 -6.54 -14.49
CA TYR A 69 8.96 -5.41 -14.26
C TYR A 69 10.35 -5.90 -13.80
N ASP A 70 11.40 -5.47 -14.48
CA ASP A 70 12.78 -5.93 -14.35
C ASP A 70 13.59 -5.24 -13.24
N ASN A 71 12.95 -4.35 -12.45
CA ASN A 71 13.58 -3.54 -11.42
C ASN A 71 14.72 -2.64 -11.96
N SER A 72 14.50 -2.05 -13.12
CA SER A 72 15.47 -1.20 -13.84
C SER A 72 15.84 0.10 -13.11
N VAL A 73 15.03 0.53 -12.13
CA VAL A 73 15.33 1.71 -11.30
C VAL A 73 15.35 1.37 -9.81
N PRO A 74 15.96 2.20 -8.95
CA PRO A 74 15.96 1.98 -7.51
C PRO A 74 14.55 1.82 -6.94
N CYS A 75 14.36 0.88 -6.01
CA CYS A 75 13.07 0.63 -5.37
C CYS A 75 12.76 1.66 -4.29
N ASN A 76 12.59 2.92 -4.69
CA ASN A 76 12.06 4.00 -3.87
C ASN A 76 10.92 4.72 -4.62
N GLY A 77 10.04 5.39 -3.89
CA GLY A 77 8.84 5.99 -4.45
C GLY A 77 9.11 7.07 -5.49
N LEU A 78 10.17 7.87 -5.29
CA LEU A 78 10.55 8.92 -6.23
C LEU A 78 10.98 8.35 -7.58
N ALA A 79 12.00 7.48 -7.59
CA ALA A 79 12.53 6.89 -8.82
C ALA A 79 11.48 6.05 -9.57
N LEU A 80 10.66 5.28 -8.83
CA LEU A 80 9.59 4.47 -9.42
C LEU A 80 8.47 5.32 -10.03
N LEU A 81 8.11 6.42 -9.38
CA LEU A 81 7.08 7.33 -9.90
C LEU A 81 7.58 8.07 -11.13
N GLU A 82 8.81 8.57 -11.12
CA GLU A 82 9.45 9.17 -12.29
C GLU A 82 9.46 8.21 -13.48
N TYR A 83 10.00 7.01 -13.27
CA TYR A 83 10.03 5.97 -14.29
C TYR A 83 8.64 5.67 -14.87
N SER A 84 7.63 5.52 -14.00
CA SER A 84 6.28 5.19 -14.45
C SER A 84 5.61 6.32 -15.26
N LEU A 85 5.95 7.57 -14.97
CA LEU A 85 5.41 8.73 -15.70
C LEU A 85 6.16 8.99 -17.01
N GLU A 86 7.45 8.70 -17.05
CA GLU A 86 8.29 8.87 -18.25
C GLU A 86 8.12 7.73 -19.25
N GLN A 87 7.81 6.51 -18.75
CA GLN A 87 7.71 5.30 -19.56
C GLN A 87 6.43 4.50 -19.22
N PRO A 88 5.25 5.10 -19.45
CA PRO A 88 3.98 4.53 -19.01
C PRO A 88 3.65 3.18 -19.67
N GLU A 89 4.28 2.84 -20.79
CA GLU A 89 4.10 1.58 -21.50
C GLU A 89 4.81 0.38 -20.82
N HIS A 90 5.84 0.64 -20.01
CA HIS A 90 6.64 -0.43 -19.43
C HIS A 90 5.99 -1.07 -18.19
N GLY A 91 5.20 -0.32 -17.45
CA GLY A 91 4.50 -0.79 -16.25
C GLY A 91 5.42 -1.25 -15.12
N ILE A 92 4.89 -1.26 -13.91
CA ILE A 92 5.55 -1.74 -12.68
C ILE A 92 4.65 -2.71 -11.92
N ASN A 93 5.22 -3.58 -11.08
CA ASN A 93 4.45 -4.57 -10.35
C ASN A 93 3.75 -4.02 -9.09
N CYS A 94 2.94 -4.87 -8.44
CA CYS A 94 2.18 -4.50 -7.24
C CYS A 94 3.06 -4.01 -6.08
N LEU A 95 4.24 -4.62 -5.88
CA LEU A 95 5.21 -4.21 -4.86
C LEU A 95 5.63 -2.74 -5.07
N ASN A 96 5.95 -2.39 -6.32
CA ASN A 96 6.47 -1.07 -6.68
C ASN A 96 5.37 0.00 -6.65
N LYS A 97 4.15 -0.33 -7.09
CA LYS A 97 2.99 0.55 -6.94
C LYS A 97 2.68 0.84 -5.46
N SER A 98 2.72 -0.20 -4.63
CA SER A 98 2.54 -0.05 -3.18
C SER A 98 3.67 0.75 -2.54
N LYS A 99 4.91 0.64 -3.05
CA LYS A 99 6.04 1.45 -2.59
C LYS A 99 5.85 2.94 -2.87
N ILE A 100 5.35 3.28 -4.05
CA ILE A 100 5.03 4.68 -4.40
C ILE A 100 3.98 5.24 -3.43
N LEU A 101 2.86 4.54 -3.24
CA LEU A 101 1.80 5.02 -2.34
C LEU A 101 2.27 5.10 -0.89
N GLU A 102 3.02 4.09 -0.41
CA GLU A 102 3.63 4.09 0.93
C GLU A 102 4.47 5.35 1.15
N GLU A 103 5.42 5.63 0.26
CA GLU A 103 6.34 6.76 0.43
C GLU A 103 5.67 8.12 0.23
N CYS A 104 4.67 8.23 -0.64
CA CYS A 104 3.84 9.43 -0.72
C CYS A 104 3.09 9.69 0.59
N CYS A 105 2.56 8.67 1.24
CA CYS A 105 1.93 8.79 2.56
C CYS A 105 2.95 9.18 3.65
N LEU A 106 4.12 8.51 3.69
CA LEU A 106 5.20 8.83 4.63
C LEU A 106 5.71 10.27 4.44
N ALA A 107 5.82 10.75 3.19
CA ALA A 107 6.19 12.13 2.89
C ALA A 107 5.22 13.17 3.46
N LEU A 108 3.97 12.79 3.68
CA LEU A 108 2.93 13.60 4.34
C LEU A 108 2.85 13.38 5.87
N GLY A 109 3.75 12.59 6.44
CA GLY A 109 3.75 12.26 7.88
C GLY A 109 2.69 11.24 8.28
N ILE A 110 2.12 10.51 7.33
CA ILE A 110 1.13 9.46 7.55
C ILE A 110 1.87 8.14 7.72
N TYR A 111 1.62 7.43 8.82
CA TYR A 111 2.17 6.08 9.00
C TYR A 111 1.63 5.14 7.91
N ALA A 112 2.54 4.57 7.15
CA ALA A 112 2.20 3.66 6.05
C ALA A 112 3.16 2.46 6.04
N ARG A 113 2.67 1.32 5.57
CA ARG A 113 3.46 0.10 5.40
C ARG A 113 2.96 -0.71 4.21
N ARG A 114 3.86 -1.45 3.60
CA ARG A 114 3.48 -2.46 2.61
C ARG A 114 3.21 -3.79 3.29
N VAL A 115 2.16 -4.45 2.88
CA VAL A 115 1.82 -5.78 3.35
C VAL A 115 1.79 -6.74 2.17
N ARG A 116 2.57 -7.82 2.27
CA ARG A 116 2.58 -8.88 1.26
C ARG A 116 1.57 -9.95 1.63
N MET A 117 0.66 -10.21 0.73
CA MET A 117 -0.26 -11.34 0.79
C MET A 117 0.38 -12.52 0.07
N LEU A 118 0.65 -13.57 0.81
CA LEU A 118 1.26 -14.79 0.29
C LEU A 118 0.19 -15.87 0.13
N PRO A 119 0.30 -16.75 -0.87
CA PRO A 119 -0.55 -17.93 -0.99
C PRO A 119 -0.29 -18.87 0.19
N TYR A 120 -1.28 -19.68 0.52
CA TYR A 120 -1.11 -20.69 1.56
C TYR A 120 -0.12 -21.77 1.13
N SER A 121 -0.14 -22.17 -0.13
CA SER A 121 0.75 -23.19 -0.67
C SER A 121 2.18 -22.66 -0.84
N PRO A 122 3.20 -23.32 -0.28
CA PRO A 122 4.59 -22.94 -0.50
C PRO A 122 5.08 -23.18 -1.94
N PHE A 123 4.31 -23.90 -2.74
CA PHE A 123 4.60 -24.18 -4.16
C PHE A 123 3.95 -23.19 -5.11
N ASP A 124 3.10 -22.33 -4.60
CA ASP A 124 2.49 -21.25 -5.37
C ASP A 124 3.37 -20.00 -5.20
N SER A 125 3.85 -19.48 -6.32
CA SER A 125 4.72 -18.30 -6.35
C SER A 125 3.94 -16.99 -6.48
N ASP A 126 2.62 -17.07 -6.63
CA ASP A 126 1.79 -15.86 -6.74
C ASP A 126 1.77 -15.10 -5.42
N CYS A 127 1.80 -13.79 -5.51
CA CYS A 127 1.70 -12.92 -4.34
C CYS A 127 1.15 -11.57 -4.76
N HIS A 128 0.51 -10.90 -3.82
CA HIS A 128 0.07 -9.52 -4.02
C HIS A 128 0.59 -8.63 -2.90
N VAL A 129 0.88 -7.37 -3.23
CA VAL A 129 1.36 -6.38 -2.25
C VAL A 129 0.43 -5.17 -2.28
N VAL A 130 0.01 -4.77 -1.11
CA VAL A 130 -0.85 -3.60 -0.90
C VAL A 130 -0.20 -2.65 0.11
N THR A 131 -0.76 -1.45 0.23
CA THR A 131 -0.38 -0.46 1.25
C THR A 131 -1.41 -0.46 2.36
N GLU A 132 -0.99 -0.43 3.61
CA GLU A 132 -1.82 -0.06 4.75
C GLU A 132 -1.34 1.27 5.32
N ILE A 133 -2.28 2.15 5.61
CA ILE A 133 -2.04 3.41 6.33
C ILE A 133 -2.72 3.37 7.70
N PHE A 134 -2.15 4.06 8.68
CA PHE A 134 -2.77 4.19 9.99
C PHE A 134 -3.52 5.51 10.07
N ASP A 135 -4.84 5.43 10.25
CA ASP A 135 -5.67 6.60 10.51
C ASP A 135 -5.82 6.79 12.02
N ARG A 136 -5.36 7.94 12.52
CA ARG A 136 -5.38 8.25 13.96
C ARG A 136 -6.78 8.51 14.47
N THR A 137 -7.67 9.02 13.62
CA THR A 137 -9.07 9.28 13.98
C THR A 137 -9.82 7.96 14.18
N LEU A 138 -9.57 6.98 13.33
CA LEU A 138 -10.15 5.63 13.44
C LEU A 138 -9.37 4.76 14.42
N GLY A 139 -8.12 5.09 14.75
CA GLY A 139 -7.25 4.30 15.62
C GLY A 139 -6.85 2.96 15.03
N LYS A 140 -6.83 2.81 13.69
CA LYS A 140 -6.61 1.52 13.02
C LYS A 140 -5.86 1.66 11.70
N TRP A 141 -5.35 0.52 11.23
CA TRP A 141 -4.82 0.38 9.87
C TRP A 141 -5.97 0.26 8.86
N CYS A 142 -5.78 0.86 7.69
CA CYS A 142 -6.70 0.83 6.56
C CYS A 142 -5.95 0.36 5.31
N MET A 143 -6.49 -0.65 4.63
CA MET A 143 -5.87 -1.21 3.42
C MET A 143 -6.24 -0.40 2.18
N LEU A 144 -5.24 -0.08 1.37
CA LEU A 144 -5.35 0.57 0.07
C LEU A 144 -4.57 -0.22 -0.98
N ASP A 145 -5.18 -0.50 -2.11
CA ASP A 145 -4.54 -1.24 -3.20
C ASP A 145 -4.33 -0.36 -4.44
N PRO A 146 -3.11 0.11 -4.70
CA PRO A 146 -2.80 0.91 -5.88
C PRO A 146 -2.78 0.11 -7.19
N THR A 147 -2.84 -1.21 -7.13
CA THR A 147 -2.92 -2.05 -8.33
C THR A 147 -4.33 -2.05 -8.90
N THR A 148 -5.32 -2.19 -8.04
CA THR A 148 -6.74 -2.21 -8.40
C THR A 148 -7.43 -0.85 -8.27
N ASN A 149 -6.71 0.17 -7.76
CA ASN A 149 -7.26 1.49 -7.43
C ASN A 149 -8.43 1.40 -6.45
N GLY A 150 -8.32 0.53 -5.46
CA GLY A 150 -9.42 0.16 -4.57
C GLY A 150 -9.02 -0.01 -3.10
N TYR A 151 -10.02 -0.26 -2.30
CA TYR A 151 -9.91 -0.65 -0.89
C TYR A 151 -11.14 -1.47 -0.49
N LEU A 152 -11.02 -2.24 0.58
CA LEU A 152 -12.14 -3.05 1.09
C LEU A 152 -12.91 -2.26 2.14
N VAL A 153 -14.24 -2.40 2.12
CA VAL A 153 -15.13 -1.83 3.12
C VAL A 153 -16.04 -2.91 3.71
N ASP A 154 -16.49 -2.69 4.92
CA ASP A 154 -17.53 -3.51 5.51
C ASP A 154 -18.94 -3.04 5.11
N GLU A 155 -19.96 -3.68 5.66
CA GLU A 155 -21.38 -3.39 5.39
C GLU A 155 -21.79 -1.97 5.80
N THR A 156 -21.01 -1.33 6.66
CA THR A 156 -21.24 0.05 7.11
C THR A 156 -20.52 1.09 6.25
N GLY A 157 -19.66 0.63 5.31
CA GLY A 157 -18.80 1.47 4.50
C GLY A 157 -17.47 1.84 5.18
N SER A 158 -17.14 1.24 6.31
CA SER A 158 -15.86 1.45 6.99
C SER A 158 -14.73 0.71 6.29
N VAL A 159 -13.61 1.40 6.02
CA VAL A 159 -12.45 0.79 5.36
C VAL A 159 -11.81 -0.24 6.28
N LEU A 160 -11.53 -1.41 5.73
CA LEU A 160 -10.94 -2.54 6.45
C LEU A 160 -9.41 -2.53 6.38
N SER A 161 -8.76 -3.01 7.44
CA SER A 161 -7.40 -3.52 7.37
C SER A 161 -7.38 -4.90 6.73
N LEU A 162 -6.22 -5.37 6.29
CA LEU A 162 -6.07 -6.75 5.81
C LEU A 162 -6.39 -7.80 6.88
N LEU A 163 -6.08 -7.50 8.13
CA LEU A 163 -6.41 -8.40 9.24
C LEU A 163 -7.91 -8.52 9.43
N GLU A 164 -8.63 -7.40 9.47
CA GLU A 164 -10.10 -7.39 9.56
C GLU A 164 -10.75 -8.06 8.35
N ALA A 165 -10.22 -7.85 7.14
CA ALA A 165 -10.70 -8.53 5.93
C ALA A 165 -10.51 -10.04 6.02
N ARG A 166 -9.36 -10.50 6.53
CA ARG A 166 -9.08 -11.93 6.75
C ARG A 166 -10.01 -12.56 7.77
N GLU A 167 -10.34 -11.86 8.85
CA GLU A 167 -11.23 -12.36 9.89
C GLU A 167 -12.68 -12.51 9.44
N ARG A 168 -13.05 -11.87 8.32
CA ARG A 168 -14.40 -11.91 7.72
C ARG A 168 -14.54 -12.91 6.56
N MET A 169 -13.47 -13.61 6.18
CA MET A 169 -13.49 -14.65 5.15
C MET A 169 -14.07 -15.96 5.69
#